data_a63759bb33ee18795d8707df3221c49e
#
_entry.id   a63759bb33ee18795d8707df3221c49e
#
_cell.length_a   1.000
_cell.length_b   1.000
_cell.length_c   1.000
_cell.angle_alpha   90.00
_cell.angle_beta   90.00
_cell.angle_gamma   90.00
#
_symmetry.space_group_name_H-M   'P 1'
#
loop_
_entity.id
_entity.type
_entity.pdbx_description
1 polymer ?
#
loop_
_entity_poly.entity_id
_entity_poly.type
_entity_poly.pdbx_seq_one_letter_code
_entity_poly.pdbx_strand_id
1 'polypeptide(L)' 'MVKPTHVTNSIRTLRFANGEMTQADLADRVGVTRQTIIAIEQGKYSPSLEMAFQIARVFGVGLDDVFHYPDSEETP' A
#
# COMPACT_ATOMS: atom_id res chain seq x y z
N MET A 1 -6.68 19.40 -7.34
CA MET A 1 -6.26 18.17 -7.89
C MET A 1 -5.24 17.52 -7.02
N VAL A 2 -5.34 16.25 -6.86
CA VAL A 2 -4.47 15.53 -5.97
C VAL A 2 -3.26 15.08 -6.74
N LYS A 3 -2.07 15.35 -6.20
CA LYS A 3 -0.87 14.88 -6.84
C LYS A 3 -0.63 13.44 -6.52
N PRO A 4 -0.10 12.68 -7.44
CA PRO A 4 0.29 11.31 -7.13
C PRO A 4 1.37 11.34 -6.04
N THR A 5 1.36 10.35 -5.20
CA THR A 5 2.37 10.26 -4.17
C THR A 5 3.65 9.66 -4.73
N HIS A 6 4.79 10.01 -4.14
CA HIS A 6 6.05 9.38 -4.49
C HIS A 6 6.27 8.07 -3.73
N VAL A 7 5.37 7.75 -2.83
CA VAL A 7 5.46 6.49 -2.08
C VAL A 7 5.11 5.35 -3.02
N THR A 8 5.97 4.33 -3.06
CA THR A 8 5.67 3.11 -3.81
C THR A 8 5.36 2.02 -2.81
N ASN A 9 4.88 0.89 -3.31
CA ASN A 9 4.50 -0.17 -2.41
C ASN A 9 4.65 -1.54 -3.05
N SER A 10 4.65 -2.56 -2.21
CA SER A 10 4.73 -3.96 -2.63
C SER A 10 3.45 -4.69 -2.29
N ILE A 11 2.33 -3.98 -2.21
CA ILE A 11 1.06 -4.58 -1.75
C ILE A 11 0.64 -5.72 -2.65
N ARG A 12 0.73 -5.54 -3.96
CA ARG A 12 0.30 -6.58 -4.87
C ARG A 12 1.11 -7.87 -4.68
N THR A 13 2.43 -7.73 -4.58
CA THR A 13 3.30 -8.87 -4.36
C THR A 13 2.97 -9.57 -3.05
N LEU A 14 2.74 -8.77 -2.00
CA LEU A 14 2.43 -9.33 -0.69
C LEU A 14 1.07 -10.01 -0.69
N ARG A 15 0.10 -9.46 -1.43
CA ARG A 15 -1.21 -10.11 -1.53
C ARG A 15 -1.07 -11.50 -2.15
N PHE A 16 -0.31 -11.58 -3.24
CA PHE A 16 -0.15 -12.86 -3.91
C PHE A 16 0.60 -13.85 -3.03
N ALA A 17 1.57 -13.37 -2.26
CA ALA A 17 2.32 -14.25 -1.36
C ALA A 17 1.48 -14.71 -0.17
N ASN A 18 0.36 -14.06 0.08
CA ASN A 18 -0.51 -14.44 1.19
C ASN A 18 -1.79 -15.08 0.68
N GLY A 19 -1.65 -16.14 -0.10
CA GLY A 19 -2.81 -16.91 -0.56
C GLY A 19 -3.56 -16.25 -1.68
N GLU A 20 -2.86 -15.42 -2.48
CA GLU A 20 -3.51 -14.75 -3.59
C GLU A 20 -4.67 -13.88 -3.10
N MET A 21 -4.42 -13.16 -2.03
CA MET A 21 -5.43 -12.29 -1.44
C MET A 21 -5.89 -11.27 -2.47
N THR A 22 -7.20 -11.06 -2.57
CA THR A 22 -7.73 -10.06 -3.51
C THR A 22 -7.66 -8.68 -2.91
N GLN A 23 -7.82 -7.67 -3.77
CA GLN A 23 -7.89 -6.29 -3.29
C GLN A 23 -9.08 -6.11 -2.36
N ALA A 24 -10.19 -6.78 -2.67
CA ALA A 24 -11.37 -6.69 -1.84
C ALA A 24 -11.13 -7.31 -0.47
N ASP A 25 -10.40 -8.43 -0.43
CA ASP A 25 -10.07 -9.06 0.85
C ASP A 25 -9.23 -8.14 1.71
N LEU A 26 -8.23 -7.50 1.12
CA LEU A 26 -7.39 -6.60 1.87
C LEU A 26 -8.19 -5.40 2.35
N ALA A 27 -9.05 -4.86 1.50
CA ALA A 27 -9.87 -3.71 1.86
C ALA A 27 -10.76 -4.05 3.06
N ASP A 28 -11.34 -5.25 3.04
CA ASP A 28 -12.20 -5.68 4.12
C ASP A 28 -11.43 -5.80 5.42
N ARG A 29 -10.21 -6.33 5.38
CA ARG A 29 -9.42 -6.52 6.59
C ARG A 29 -8.95 -5.21 7.19
N VAL A 30 -8.76 -4.20 6.35
CA VAL A 30 -8.27 -2.90 6.80
C VAL A 30 -9.45 -1.97 7.12
N GLY A 31 -10.64 -2.30 6.63
CA GLY A 31 -11.83 -1.48 6.89
C GLY A 31 -11.97 -0.32 5.95
N VAL A 32 -11.55 -0.48 4.70
CA VAL A 32 -11.68 0.57 3.69
C VAL A 32 -12.34 -0.04 2.45
N THR A 33 -12.60 0.76 1.44
CA THR A 33 -13.19 0.25 0.23
C THR A 33 -12.13 -0.31 -0.70
N ARG A 34 -12.55 -1.17 -1.60
CA ARG A 34 -11.65 -1.71 -2.61
C ARG A 34 -11.04 -0.60 -3.45
N GLN A 35 -11.81 0.46 -3.74
CA GLN A 35 -11.30 1.57 -4.50
C GLN A 35 -10.12 2.24 -3.82
N THR A 36 -10.14 2.32 -2.50
CA THR A 36 -9.02 2.88 -1.76
C THR A 36 -7.77 2.03 -1.94
N ILE A 37 -7.91 0.71 -1.88
CA ILE A 37 -6.76 -0.17 -2.08
C ILE A 37 -6.22 -0.02 -3.50
N ILE A 38 -7.12 0.04 -4.50
CA ILE A 38 -6.69 0.22 -5.87
C ILE A 38 -5.88 1.50 -6.03
N ALA A 39 -6.37 2.59 -5.46
CA ALA A 39 -5.69 3.88 -5.57
C ALA A 39 -4.32 3.84 -4.90
N ILE A 40 -4.21 3.18 -3.76
CA ILE A 40 -2.94 3.05 -3.06
C ILE A 40 -1.96 2.22 -3.90
N GLU A 41 -2.41 1.10 -4.43
CA GLU A 41 -1.53 0.24 -5.23
C GLU A 41 -1.03 0.94 -6.48
N GLN A 42 -1.84 1.82 -7.03
CA GLN A 42 -1.46 2.53 -8.26
C GLN A 42 -0.62 3.77 -7.99
N GLY A 43 -0.35 4.07 -6.73
CA GLY A 43 0.45 5.24 -6.40
C GLY A 43 -0.29 6.56 -6.56
N LYS A 44 -1.62 6.51 -6.61
CA LYS A 44 -2.42 7.72 -6.76
C LYS A 44 -2.81 8.32 -5.44
N TYR A 45 -2.60 7.62 -4.36
CA TYR A 45 -3.07 8.02 -3.05
C TYR A 45 -2.16 7.40 -1.99
N SER A 46 -1.75 8.21 -1.05
CA SER A 46 -0.91 7.75 0.04
C SER A 46 -1.79 7.52 1.25
N PRO A 47 -1.74 6.33 1.87
CA PRO A 47 -2.60 6.08 3.02
C PRO A 47 -2.16 6.88 4.23
N SER A 48 -3.06 7.03 5.18
CA SER A 48 -2.67 7.60 6.46
C SER A 48 -1.67 6.67 7.12
N LEU A 49 -0.93 7.18 8.06
CA LEU A 49 0.05 6.37 8.77
C LEU A 49 -0.61 5.19 9.46
N GLU A 50 -1.77 5.42 10.05
CA GLU A 50 -2.49 4.34 10.72
C GLU A 50 -2.90 3.26 9.74
N MET A 51 -3.45 3.65 8.59
CA MET A 51 -3.84 2.67 7.60
C MET A 51 -2.62 1.91 7.09
N ALA A 52 -1.49 2.60 6.91
CA ALA A 52 -0.28 1.96 6.45
C ALA A 52 0.18 0.88 7.44
N PHE A 53 0.13 1.17 8.73
CA PHE A 53 0.48 0.17 9.73
C PHE A 53 -0.51 -1.00 9.72
N GLN A 54 -1.81 -0.71 9.51
CA GLN A 54 -2.80 -1.78 9.47
C GLN A 54 -2.54 -2.72 8.30
N ILE A 55 -2.18 -2.17 7.14
CA ILE A 55 -1.87 -2.99 5.98
C ILE A 55 -0.66 -3.87 6.27
N ALA A 56 0.38 -3.30 6.85
CA ALA A 56 1.57 -4.08 7.19
C ALA A 56 1.23 -5.22 8.14
N ARG A 57 0.34 -4.97 9.10
CA ARG A 57 -0.05 -5.99 10.05
C ARG A 57 -0.83 -7.12 9.41
N VAL A 58 -1.64 -6.82 8.40
CA VAL A 58 -2.36 -7.88 7.68
C VAL A 58 -1.38 -8.86 7.07
N PHE A 59 -0.26 -8.36 6.56
CA PHE A 59 0.74 -9.21 5.93
C PHE A 59 1.76 -9.74 6.93
N GLY A 60 1.75 -9.24 8.16
CA GLY A 60 2.69 -9.72 9.17
C GLY A 60 4.12 -9.27 8.92
N VAL A 61 4.30 -8.09 8.32
CA VAL A 61 5.62 -7.57 7.98
C VAL A 61 5.75 -6.16 8.52
N GLY A 62 6.93 -5.58 8.38
CA GLY A 62 7.16 -4.22 8.81
C GLY A 62 6.63 -3.21 7.80
N LEU A 63 6.49 -1.98 8.23
CA LEU A 63 5.98 -0.93 7.37
C LEU A 63 6.86 -0.75 6.15
N ASP A 64 8.16 -0.82 6.31
CA ASP A 64 9.09 -0.61 5.21
C ASP A 64 9.18 -1.81 4.28
N ASP A 65 8.54 -2.91 4.62
CA ASP A 65 8.41 -4.03 3.69
C ASP A 65 7.24 -3.80 2.74
N VAL A 66 6.32 -2.92 3.11
CA VAL A 66 5.13 -2.67 2.31
C VAL A 66 5.28 -1.39 1.50
N PHE A 67 5.76 -0.32 2.14
CA PHE A 67 5.83 0.99 1.51
C PHE A 67 7.26 1.46 1.41
N HIS A 68 7.58 2.13 0.31
CA HIS A 68 8.92 2.58 0.02
C HIS A 68 8.89 4.02 -0.46
N TYR A 69 9.93 4.74 -0.17
CA TYR A 69 10.06 6.10 -0.66
C TYR A 69 11.40 6.16 -1.39
N PRO A 70 11.41 5.94 -2.70
CA PRO A 70 12.66 5.79 -3.43
C PRO A 70 13.49 7.06 -3.34
N ASP A 71 14.80 6.88 -3.27
CA ASP A 71 15.66 8.00 -3.31
C ASP A 71 15.52 8.66 -4.65
N SER A 72 15.56 9.96 -4.62
CA SER A 72 15.36 10.62 -5.83
C SER A 72 16.69 10.90 -6.39
N GLU A 73 17.05 10.21 -7.39
CA GLU A 73 18.27 10.42 -7.91
C GLU A 73 18.32 11.68 -8.54
N GLU A 74 17.25 12.16 -8.83
CA GLU A 74 17.27 13.34 -9.46
C GLU A 74 17.63 14.37 -8.55
N THR A 75 17.69 14.12 -7.40
CA THR A 75 18.02 15.07 -6.60
C THR A 75 19.31 15.29 -6.82
N PRO A 76 19.54 15.97 -7.00
CA PRO A 76 20.61 16.47 -6.80
C PRO A 76 20.41 17.53 -6.49
#